data_2d352898049c968d7e7a0c00bc853d2c
#
_entry.id   2d352898049c968d7e7a0c00bc853d2c
#
_cell.length_a   1.000
_cell.length_b   1.000
_cell.length_c   1.000
_cell.angle_alpha   90.00
_cell.angle_beta   90.00
_cell.angle_gamma   90.00
#
_symmetry.space_group_name_H-M   'P 1'
#
loop_
_entity.id
_entity.type
_entity.pdbx_description
1 polymer ?
#
loop_
_entity_poly.entity_id
_entity_poly.type
_entity_poly.pdbx_seq_one_letter_code
_entity_poly.pdbx_strand_id
1 'polypeptide(L)'
;PFEELPSEDRWWILEGDPDWTGDWDHQWYGVRHFFEWLETKSYKMHIRVLLSRYRSYTLCPDCHGARLKPESLYWRAGRLSDADAALLPQGEERKLERFRPKGMTVPDAVLNQLPGLTVHDLMMLPLSRLRRFFDSLATDPDLPPEAAPILKEIRSRVIFLCAVGVSYLSLDR
;
A
#
# COMPACT_ATOMS: atom_id res chain seq x y z
N PRO A 1 16.14 20.64 -25.14
CA PRO A 1 15.51 19.79 -24.12
C PRO A 1 14.55 18.78 -24.77
N PHE A 2 14.34 17.62 -24.16
CA PHE A 2 13.47 16.56 -24.69
C PHE A 2 12.02 17.08 -24.96
N GLU A 3 11.53 17.96 -24.12
CA GLU A 3 10.18 18.54 -24.23
C GLU A 3 9.99 19.44 -25.47
N GLU A 4 11.07 19.98 -26.02
CA GLU A 4 11.06 20.86 -27.21
C GLU A 4 11.15 20.05 -28.51
N LEU A 5 11.43 18.76 -28.46
CA LEU A 5 11.52 17.93 -29.66
C LEU A 5 10.13 17.68 -30.28
N PRO A 6 10.05 17.51 -31.62
CA PRO A 6 8.86 17.02 -32.28
C PRO A 6 8.30 15.74 -31.66
N SER A 7 7.00 15.52 -31.76
CA SER A 7 6.37 14.32 -31.17
C SER A 7 6.92 13.01 -31.75
N GLU A 8 7.29 13.00 -33.03
CA GLU A 8 7.87 11.85 -33.72
C GLU A 8 9.24 11.49 -33.15
N ASP A 9 10.12 12.50 -32.95
CA ASP A 9 11.44 12.30 -32.38
C ASP A 9 11.36 11.82 -30.91
N ARG A 10 10.42 12.39 -30.13
CA ARG A 10 10.18 11.94 -28.76
C ARG A 10 9.71 10.50 -28.72
N TRP A 11 8.80 10.12 -29.63
CA TRP A 11 8.33 8.77 -29.75
C TRP A 11 9.48 7.82 -30.11
N TRP A 12 10.28 8.17 -31.12
CA TRP A 12 11.43 7.36 -31.56
C TRP A 12 12.47 7.19 -30.44
N ILE A 13 12.77 8.23 -29.67
CA ILE A 13 13.68 8.13 -28.51
C ILE A 13 13.14 7.13 -27.48
N LEU A 14 11.84 7.15 -27.21
CA LEU A 14 11.23 6.31 -26.18
C LEU A 14 10.99 4.88 -26.65
N GLU A 15 10.44 4.68 -27.82
CA GLU A 15 9.98 3.38 -28.31
C GLU A 15 11.02 2.67 -29.21
N GLY A 16 11.95 3.42 -29.83
CA GLY A 16 12.95 2.87 -30.75
C GLY A 16 12.49 2.89 -32.20
N ASP A 17 13.22 2.16 -33.03
CA ASP A 17 12.89 2.03 -34.45
C ASP A 17 11.57 1.29 -34.66
N PRO A 18 10.69 1.78 -35.55
CA PRO A 18 9.38 1.15 -35.83
C PRO A 18 9.49 -0.32 -36.24
N ASP A 19 10.57 -0.66 -36.94
CA ASP A 19 10.84 -2.01 -37.45
C ASP A 19 11.84 -2.76 -36.56
N TRP A 20 11.89 -2.47 -35.26
CA TRP A 20 12.81 -3.12 -34.34
C TRP A 20 12.55 -4.62 -34.24
N THR A 21 13.57 -5.41 -34.59
CA THR A 21 13.51 -6.89 -34.64
C THR A 21 14.20 -7.57 -33.46
N GLY A 22 14.73 -6.81 -32.51
CA GLY A 22 15.55 -7.33 -31.41
C GLY A 22 17.07 -7.27 -31.71
N ASP A 23 17.47 -6.60 -32.77
CA ASP A 23 18.88 -6.39 -33.13
C ASP A 23 19.46 -5.20 -32.35
N TRP A 24 20.09 -5.51 -31.23
CA TRP A 24 20.69 -4.52 -30.32
C TRP A 24 21.93 -3.82 -30.90
N ASP A 25 22.53 -4.37 -31.93
CA ASP A 25 23.80 -3.88 -32.48
C ASP A 25 23.59 -2.88 -33.62
N HIS A 26 22.47 -3.01 -34.37
CA HIS A 26 22.26 -2.25 -35.61
C HIS A 26 21.00 -1.40 -35.63
N GLN A 27 20.10 -1.55 -34.64
CA GLN A 27 18.84 -0.81 -34.53
C GLN A 27 18.76 -0.05 -33.22
N TRP A 28 18.09 1.10 -33.22
CA TRP A 28 17.77 1.80 -31.99
C TRP A 28 16.55 1.15 -31.30
N TYR A 29 16.79 0.58 -30.12
CA TYR A 29 15.78 -0.14 -29.34
C TYR A 29 14.89 0.77 -28.47
N GLY A 30 15.17 2.05 -28.38
CA GLY A 30 14.44 2.96 -27.50
C GLY A 30 14.73 2.80 -26.00
N VAL A 31 14.39 3.85 -25.26
CA VAL A 31 14.58 3.85 -23.78
C VAL A 31 13.72 2.81 -23.11
N ARG A 32 12.50 2.56 -23.61
CA ARG A 32 11.54 1.61 -23.00
C ARG A 32 12.10 0.19 -23.02
N HIS A 33 12.51 -0.31 -24.17
CA HIS A 33 13.04 -1.67 -24.29
C HIS A 33 14.35 -1.86 -23.51
N PHE A 34 15.16 -0.80 -23.38
CA PHE A 34 16.33 -0.84 -22.51
C PHE A 34 15.94 -1.10 -21.05
N PHE A 35 14.96 -0.38 -20.52
CA PHE A 35 14.48 -0.60 -19.15
C PHE A 35 13.80 -1.96 -18.97
N GLU A 36 13.02 -2.42 -19.95
CA GLU A 36 12.43 -3.76 -19.95
C GLU A 36 13.51 -4.85 -19.88
N TRP A 37 14.56 -4.71 -20.67
CA TRP A 37 15.71 -5.61 -20.61
C TRP A 37 16.40 -5.54 -19.24
N LEU A 38 16.62 -4.37 -18.67
CA LEU A 38 17.19 -4.24 -17.33
C LEU A 38 16.33 -4.93 -16.26
N GLU A 39 15.01 -4.88 -16.39
CA GLU A 39 14.10 -5.56 -15.45
C GLU A 39 14.27 -7.07 -15.47
N THR A 40 14.55 -7.67 -16.64
CA THR A 40 14.89 -9.11 -16.73
C THR A 40 16.19 -9.47 -15.98
N LYS A 41 17.06 -8.49 -15.73
CA LYS A 41 18.34 -8.64 -15.00
C LYS A 41 18.27 -8.16 -13.56
N SER A 42 17.08 -7.90 -13.02
CA SER A 42 16.86 -7.37 -11.68
C SER A 42 17.34 -8.28 -10.54
N TYR A 43 17.71 -9.54 -10.83
CA TYR A 43 18.41 -10.43 -9.89
C TYR A 43 19.83 -9.92 -9.51
N LYS A 44 20.44 -9.06 -10.34
CA LYS A 44 21.75 -8.45 -10.05
C LYS A 44 21.58 -7.19 -9.18
N MET A 45 22.33 -7.10 -8.09
CA MET A 45 22.25 -6.00 -7.13
C MET A 45 22.42 -4.62 -7.78
N HIS A 46 23.45 -4.43 -8.61
CA HIS A 46 23.73 -3.14 -9.25
C HIS A 46 22.61 -2.71 -10.21
N ILE A 47 21.95 -3.67 -10.88
CA ILE A 47 20.79 -3.36 -11.74
C ILE A 47 19.60 -2.89 -10.87
N ARG A 48 19.32 -3.54 -9.73
CA ARG A 48 18.28 -3.07 -8.82
C ARG A 48 18.54 -1.66 -8.31
N VAL A 49 19.79 -1.35 -7.95
CA VAL A 49 20.19 0.00 -7.51
C VAL A 49 19.99 1.01 -8.64
N LEU A 50 20.38 0.65 -9.89
CA LEU A 50 20.15 1.50 -11.05
C LEU A 50 18.65 1.75 -11.28
N LEU A 51 17.84 0.70 -11.36
CA LEU A 51 16.39 0.80 -11.56
C LEU A 51 15.70 1.62 -10.47
N SER A 52 16.14 1.50 -9.22
CA SER A 52 15.53 2.26 -8.11
C SER A 52 15.66 3.78 -8.24
N ARG A 53 16.66 4.26 -8.99
CA ARG A 53 16.85 5.70 -9.27
C ARG A 53 15.87 6.26 -10.30
N TYR A 54 15.36 5.40 -11.17
CA TYR A 54 14.45 5.78 -12.27
C TYR A 54 13.00 5.40 -12.01
N ARG A 55 12.73 4.57 -11.00
CA ARG A 55 11.36 4.23 -10.62
C ARG A 55 10.71 5.35 -9.81
N SER A 56 9.54 5.77 -10.24
CA SER A 56 8.64 6.59 -9.46
C SER A 56 7.46 5.75 -8.99
N TYR A 57 7.03 6.01 -7.75
CA TYR A 57 5.86 5.35 -7.19
C TYR A 57 4.67 6.28 -7.31
N THR A 58 3.72 5.91 -8.17
CA THR A 58 2.45 6.61 -8.30
C THR A 58 1.34 5.79 -7.65
N LEU A 59 0.37 6.48 -7.03
CA LEU A 59 -0.81 5.81 -6.52
C LEU A 59 -1.59 5.19 -7.69
N CYS A 60 -1.96 3.93 -7.55
CA CYS A 60 -2.80 3.25 -8.53
C CYS A 60 -4.12 4.01 -8.70
N PRO A 61 -4.53 4.38 -9.92
CA PRO A 61 -5.77 5.13 -10.15
C PRO A 61 -7.02 4.33 -9.79
N ASP A 62 -6.96 3.00 -9.80
CA ASP A 62 -8.11 2.12 -9.53
C ASP A 62 -8.29 1.88 -8.03
N CYS A 63 -7.24 1.44 -7.35
CA CYS A 63 -7.35 1.07 -5.94
C CYS A 63 -6.91 2.17 -4.96
N HIS A 64 -6.35 3.28 -5.44
CA HIS A 64 -5.88 4.41 -4.62
C HIS A 64 -5.02 4.01 -3.42
N GLY A 65 -4.16 3.01 -3.62
CA GLY A 65 -3.27 2.50 -2.58
C GLY A 65 -3.85 1.35 -1.75
N ALA A 66 -5.12 1.00 -1.89
CA ALA A 66 -5.73 -0.12 -1.15
C ALA A 66 -5.13 -1.48 -1.52
N ARG A 67 -4.61 -1.64 -2.75
CA ARG A 67 -4.08 -2.91 -3.30
C ARG A 67 -5.07 -4.07 -3.28
N LEU A 68 -6.33 -3.79 -3.02
CA LEU A 68 -7.42 -4.74 -2.87
C LEU A 68 -8.56 -4.35 -3.82
N LYS A 69 -9.40 -5.30 -4.18
CA LYS A 69 -10.63 -5.04 -4.91
C LYS A 69 -11.61 -4.25 -4.03
N PRO A 70 -12.48 -3.39 -4.60
CA PRO A 70 -13.44 -2.59 -3.82
C PRO A 70 -14.31 -3.41 -2.87
N GLU A 71 -14.68 -4.63 -3.25
CA GLU A 71 -15.53 -5.51 -2.44
C GLU A 71 -14.87 -5.93 -1.13
N SER A 72 -13.55 -6.01 -1.08
CA SER A 72 -12.82 -6.34 0.16
C SER A 72 -12.96 -5.27 1.24
N LEU A 73 -13.30 -4.03 0.86
CA LEU A 73 -13.48 -2.91 1.77
C LEU A 73 -14.83 -2.93 2.51
N TYR A 74 -15.76 -3.81 2.09
CA TYR A 74 -17.01 -4.07 2.82
C TYR A 74 -16.76 -4.92 4.07
N TRP A 75 -15.69 -5.71 4.11
CA TRP A 75 -15.35 -6.53 5.25
C TRP A 75 -14.61 -5.70 6.29
N ARG A 76 -15.12 -5.74 7.52
CA ARG A 76 -14.58 -4.98 8.66
C ARG A 76 -14.35 -5.92 9.83
N ALA A 77 -13.24 -5.71 10.54
CA ALA A 77 -12.93 -6.42 11.76
C ALA A 77 -13.21 -5.54 12.96
N GLY A 78 -13.82 -6.11 14.01
CA GLY A 78 -14.05 -5.46 15.28
C GLY A 78 -15.29 -4.55 15.35
N ARG A 79 -15.45 -3.94 16.48
CA ARG A 79 -16.55 -3.02 16.84
C ARG A 79 -16.14 -1.56 16.62
N LEU A 80 -17.07 -0.63 16.78
CA LEU A 80 -16.78 0.80 16.75
C LEU A 80 -15.77 1.20 17.82
N SER A 81 -15.88 0.66 19.03
CA SER A 81 -14.93 0.89 20.14
C SER A 81 -13.50 0.48 19.81
N ASP A 82 -13.34 -0.63 19.07
CA ASP A 82 -12.02 -1.12 18.67
C ASP A 82 -11.40 -0.20 17.60
N ALA A 83 -12.22 0.32 16.70
CA ALA A 83 -11.81 1.33 15.73
C ALA A 83 -11.40 2.63 16.41
N ASP A 84 -12.19 3.11 17.37
CA ASP A 84 -11.90 4.34 18.10
C ASP A 84 -10.62 4.21 18.95
N ALA A 85 -10.39 3.07 19.58
CA ALA A 85 -9.16 2.79 20.31
C ALA A 85 -7.90 2.92 19.42
N ALA A 86 -8.01 2.64 18.13
CA ALA A 86 -6.91 2.76 17.18
C ALA A 86 -6.85 4.13 16.51
N LEU A 87 -7.99 4.68 16.09
CA LEU A 87 -8.01 5.92 15.29
C LEU A 87 -7.85 7.18 16.16
N LEU A 88 -8.40 7.19 17.37
CA LEU A 88 -8.27 8.28 18.32
C LEU A 88 -8.06 7.72 19.74
N PRO A 89 -6.87 7.23 20.07
CA PRO A 89 -6.56 6.79 21.43
C PRO A 89 -6.70 7.93 22.46
N GLN A 90 -7.03 7.57 23.67
CA GLN A 90 -7.10 8.54 24.78
C GLN A 90 -5.75 9.27 24.93
N GLY A 91 -5.83 10.59 25.04
CA GLY A 91 -4.65 11.46 25.19
C GLY A 91 -3.97 11.87 23.87
N GLU A 92 -4.52 11.47 22.73
CA GLU A 92 -4.05 11.93 21.43
C GLU A 92 -5.06 12.91 20.79
N GLU A 93 -4.57 14.04 20.29
CA GLU A 93 -5.43 15.07 19.66
C GLU A 93 -5.73 14.73 18.18
N ARG A 94 -4.83 14.01 17.52
CA ARG A 94 -4.96 13.72 16.10
C ARG A 94 -5.69 12.40 15.85
N LYS A 95 -6.94 12.52 15.38
CA LYS A 95 -7.67 11.38 14.81
C LYS A 95 -7.06 10.96 13.48
N LEU A 96 -6.86 9.65 13.29
CA LEU A 96 -6.53 9.10 11.98
C LEU A 96 -7.82 8.90 11.18
N GLU A 97 -7.74 9.19 9.88
CA GLU A 97 -8.87 9.02 8.98
C GLU A 97 -8.97 7.57 8.51
N ARG A 98 -10.20 7.12 8.26
CA ARG A 98 -10.48 5.85 7.61
C ARG A 98 -10.17 5.93 6.13
N PHE A 99 -9.74 4.84 5.54
CA PHE A 99 -9.51 4.77 4.11
C PHE A 99 -10.81 5.01 3.33
N ARG A 100 -10.71 5.86 2.31
CA ARG A 100 -11.82 6.19 1.43
C ARG A 100 -11.44 5.79 0.00
N PRO A 101 -12.06 4.73 -0.57
CA PRO A 101 -11.83 4.36 -1.97
C PRO A 101 -12.31 5.44 -2.92
N LYS A 102 -11.73 5.46 -4.14
CA LYS A 102 -12.16 6.37 -5.20
C LYS A 102 -13.64 6.17 -5.53
N GLY A 103 -14.35 7.29 -5.68
CA GLY A 103 -15.78 7.26 -6.00
C GLY A 103 -16.71 7.01 -4.81
N MET A 104 -16.19 6.79 -3.60
CA MET A 104 -17.01 6.72 -2.40
C MET A 104 -17.56 8.11 -2.05
N THR A 105 -18.87 8.27 -2.11
CA THR A 105 -19.59 9.52 -1.78
C THR A 105 -20.16 9.55 -0.37
N VAL A 106 -19.86 8.53 0.44
CA VAL A 106 -20.38 8.42 1.82
C VAL A 106 -19.82 9.58 2.66
N PRO A 107 -20.67 10.33 3.38
CA PRO A 107 -20.24 11.41 4.28
C PRO A 107 -19.34 10.89 5.40
N ASP A 108 -18.39 11.73 5.87
CA ASP A 108 -17.48 11.39 6.96
C ASP A 108 -18.21 11.00 8.25
N ALA A 109 -19.33 11.66 8.55
CA ALA A 109 -20.16 11.34 9.71
C ALA A 109 -20.64 9.88 9.69
N VAL A 110 -21.05 9.38 8.52
CA VAL A 110 -21.50 7.98 8.34
C VAL A 110 -20.31 7.03 8.38
N LEU A 111 -19.23 7.36 7.65
CA LEU A 111 -18.02 6.53 7.61
C LEU A 111 -17.42 6.32 9.00
N ASN A 112 -17.41 7.37 9.82
CA ASN A 112 -16.88 7.32 11.19
C ASN A 112 -17.75 6.51 12.16
N GLN A 113 -19.03 6.29 11.86
CA GLN A 113 -19.94 5.48 12.67
C GLN A 113 -19.94 3.99 12.27
N LEU A 114 -19.28 3.62 11.18
CA LEU A 114 -19.19 2.22 10.77
C LEU A 114 -18.41 1.40 11.79
N PRO A 115 -18.86 0.17 12.12
CA PRO A 115 -18.13 -0.70 13.04
C PRO A 115 -16.78 -1.11 12.47
N GLY A 116 -15.83 -1.37 13.34
CA GLY A 116 -14.53 -1.94 13.01
C GLY A 116 -13.69 -1.18 11.98
N LEU A 117 -12.65 -1.81 11.51
CA LEU A 117 -11.73 -1.30 10.50
C LEU A 117 -11.61 -2.27 9.33
N THR A 118 -11.41 -1.74 8.13
CA THR A 118 -11.08 -2.54 6.94
C THR A 118 -9.64 -3.03 7.01
N VAL A 119 -9.28 -4.06 6.22
CA VAL A 119 -7.90 -4.53 6.11
C VAL A 119 -6.97 -3.40 5.68
N HIS A 120 -7.44 -2.51 4.79
CA HIS A 120 -6.62 -1.37 4.35
C HIS A 120 -6.39 -0.38 5.50
N ASP A 121 -7.42 -0.03 6.27
CA ASP A 121 -7.25 0.82 7.46
C ASP A 121 -6.19 0.23 8.39
N LEU A 122 -6.28 -1.08 8.68
CA LEU A 122 -5.34 -1.78 9.55
C LEU A 122 -3.90 -1.75 9.02
N MET A 123 -3.72 -1.90 7.70
CA MET A 123 -2.39 -1.83 7.07
C MET A 123 -1.77 -0.44 7.15
N MET A 124 -2.58 0.61 7.12
CA MET A 124 -2.12 2.01 7.17
C MET A 124 -1.85 2.50 8.59
N LEU A 125 -2.34 1.81 9.62
CA LEU A 125 -2.10 2.20 11.00
C LEU A 125 -0.62 2.03 11.39
N PRO A 126 -0.04 3.00 12.15
CA PRO A 126 1.20 2.74 12.85
C PRO A 126 1.07 1.52 13.76
N LEU A 127 2.13 0.70 13.86
CA LEU A 127 2.11 -0.54 14.65
C LEU A 127 1.69 -0.33 16.10
N SER A 128 2.01 0.83 16.69
CA SER A 128 1.55 1.20 18.03
C SER A 128 0.01 1.27 18.13
N ARG A 129 -0.64 1.81 17.10
CA ARG A 129 -2.10 1.91 17.03
C ARG A 129 -2.76 0.61 16.60
N LEU A 130 -2.11 -0.11 15.70
CA LEU A 130 -2.52 -1.46 15.30
C LEU A 130 -2.53 -2.41 16.50
N ARG A 131 -1.54 -2.31 17.39
CA ARG A 131 -1.51 -3.04 18.65
C ARG A 131 -2.74 -2.72 19.51
N ARG A 132 -3.07 -1.45 19.71
CA ARG A 132 -4.25 -1.03 20.50
C ARG A 132 -5.55 -1.60 19.92
N PHE A 133 -5.67 -1.61 18.58
CA PHE A 133 -6.81 -2.24 17.91
C PHE A 133 -6.95 -3.73 18.27
N PHE A 134 -5.87 -4.49 18.11
CA PHE A 134 -5.90 -5.93 18.39
C PHE A 134 -5.98 -6.26 19.89
N ASP A 135 -5.48 -5.39 20.75
CA ASP A 135 -5.63 -5.54 22.20
C ASP A 135 -7.10 -5.31 22.61
N SER A 136 -7.77 -4.31 22.02
CA SER A 136 -9.21 -4.08 22.22
C SER A 136 -10.06 -5.21 21.67
N LEU A 137 -9.80 -5.62 20.42
CA LEU A 137 -10.52 -6.72 19.77
C LEU A 137 -10.43 -8.03 20.55
N ALA A 138 -9.30 -8.29 21.23
CA ALA A 138 -9.13 -9.48 22.05
C ALA A 138 -10.02 -9.50 23.31
N THR A 139 -10.62 -8.38 23.69
CA THR A 139 -11.57 -8.28 24.79
C THR A 139 -13.02 -8.44 24.34
N ASP A 140 -13.25 -8.67 23.05
CA ASP A 140 -14.59 -8.84 22.50
C ASP A 140 -15.21 -10.17 22.98
N PRO A 141 -16.33 -10.16 23.73
CA PRO A 141 -16.98 -11.37 24.18
C PRO A 141 -17.61 -12.17 23.03
N ASP A 142 -17.93 -11.50 21.92
CA ASP A 142 -18.56 -12.09 20.74
C ASP A 142 -17.54 -12.58 19.70
N LEU A 143 -16.24 -12.57 20.03
CA LEU A 143 -15.19 -13.04 19.16
C LEU A 143 -15.34 -14.56 18.90
N PRO A 144 -15.45 -14.99 17.62
CA PRO A 144 -15.55 -16.42 17.30
C PRO A 144 -14.35 -17.19 17.86
N PRO A 145 -14.59 -18.36 18.49
CA PRO A 145 -13.50 -19.17 19.06
C PRO A 145 -12.39 -19.51 18.06
N GLU A 146 -12.75 -19.69 16.79
CA GLU A 146 -11.83 -19.99 15.70
C GLU A 146 -10.88 -18.80 15.38
N ALA A 147 -11.29 -17.58 15.67
CA ALA A 147 -10.48 -16.39 15.48
C ALA A 147 -9.44 -16.17 16.60
N ALA A 148 -9.66 -16.75 17.78
CA ALA A 148 -8.80 -16.51 18.94
C ALA A 148 -7.33 -16.94 18.71
N PRO A 149 -7.00 -18.12 18.12
CA PRO A 149 -5.62 -18.50 17.82
C PRO A 149 -4.94 -17.54 16.83
N ILE A 150 -5.68 -17.12 15.79
CA ILE A 150 -5.17 -16.19 14.76
C ILE A 150 -4.88 -14.84 15.40
N LEU A 151 -5.80 -14.33 16.21
CA LEU A 151 -5.64 -13.06 16.91
C LEU A 151 -4.45 -13.09 17.88
N LYS A 152 -4.26 -14.20 18.59
CA LYS A 152 -3.11 -14.40 19.49
C LYS A 152 -1.79 -14.31 18.72
N GLU A 153 -1.71 -14.94 17.55
CA GLU A 153 -0.51 -14.92 16.70
C GLU A 153 -0.24 -13.50 16.16
N ILE A 154 -1.26 -12.82 15.64
CA ILE A 154 -1.13 -11.44 15.16
C ILE A 154 -0.63 -10.53 16.28
N ARG A 155 -1.24 -10.59 17.46
CA ARG A 155 -0.84 -9.79 18.63
C ARG A 155 0.60 -10.05 19.04
N SER A 156 1.02 -11.30 19.07
CA SER A 156 2.41 -11.67 19.40
C SER A 156 3.40 -11.00 18.46
N ARG A 157 3.14 -11.03 17.14
CA ARG A 157 4.00 -10.40 16.13
C ARG A 157 4.02 -8.89 16.23
N VAL A 158 2.85 -8.26 16.40
CA VAL A 158 2.76 -6.80 16.55
C VAL A 158 3.46 -6.32 17.81
N ILE A 159 3.31 -7.02 18.95
CA ILE A 159 4.00 -6.73 20.19
C ILE A 159 5.51 -6.80 19.99
N PHE A 160 6.00 -7.87 19.33
CA PHE A 160 7.42 -8.03 19.03
C PHE A 160 7.96 -6.86 18.20
N LEU A 161 7.27 -6.46 17.11
CA LEU A 161 7.67 -5.32 16.28
C LEU A 161 7.70 -4.00 17.08
N CYS A 162 6.73 -3.80 17.96
CA CYS A 162 6.75 -2.64 18.85
C CYS A 162 7.93 -2.67 19.84
N ALA A 163 8.27 -3.85 20.36
CA ALA A 163 9.39 -4.02 21.31
C ALA A 163 10.75 -3.78 20.64
N VAL A 164 10.90 -4.12 19.36
CA VAL A 164 12.12 -3.82 18.57
C VAL A 164 12.28 -2.33 18.26
N GLY A 165 11.25 -1.50 18.51
CA GLY A 165 11.33 -0.05 18.35
C GLY A 165 10.81 0.49 17.02
N VAL A 166 10.16 -0.33 16.18
CA VAL A 166 9.58 0.09 14.89
C VAL A 166 8.09 0.43 14.97
N SER A 167 7.61 0.80 16.15
CA SER A 167 6.19 1.05 16.45
C SER A 167 5.54 2.15 15.61
N TYR A 168 6.35 3.03 15.01
CA TYR A 168 5.92 4.13 14.15
C TYR A 168 5.67 3.71 12.68
N LEU A 169 6.15 2.53 12.26
CA LEU A 169 5.94 2.02 10.91
C LEU A 169 4.53 1.47 10.75
N SER A 170 4.04 1.45 9.51
CA SER A 170 2.81 0.81 9.06
C SER A 170 3.11 -0.42 8.19
N LEU A 171 2.13 -1.31 8.01
CA LEU A 171 2.31 -2.57 7.28
C LEU A 171 2.28 -2.39 5.75
N ASP A 172 1.92 -1.24 5.25
CA ASP A 172 1.84 -0.91 3.82
C ASP A 172 3.21 -0.68 3.16
N ARG A 173 4.28 -0.59 3.95
CA ARG A 173 5.65 -0.29 3.52
C ARG A 173 6.49 -1.52 3.24
#